data_697666d044b3be00a5a40e54d5ae4366
#
_entry.id   697666d044b3be00a5a40e54d5ae4366
#
_cell.length_a   1.000
_cell.length_b   1.000
_cell.length_c   1.000
_cell.angle_alpha   90.00
_cell.angle_beta   90.00
_cell.angle_gamma   90.00
#
_symmetry.space_group_name_H-M   'P 1'
#
loop_
_entity.id
_entity.type
_entity.pdbx_description
1 polymer ?
#
loop_
_entity_poly.entity_id
_entity_poly.type
_entity_poly.pdbx_seq_one_letter_code
_entity_poly.pdbx_strand_id
1 'polypeptide(L)'
;MINRYLFLIPIVILFQFSCTNQIVSNTSNPVITMENSLDLFSYYNESNNVQLTALLSGKFIMKNGCLLFGDEDGYITPVFDTKASNIKVDLDSKTVILNATAVPFDTEVYAGGGFIDKKNLPPLQTTGNEKCLTDRVATIHSIEILTPELRRKFLLDWDDKPKP
;
A
#
# COMPACT_ATOMS: atom_id res chain seq x y z
N MET A 1 -44.73 74.45 -0.73
CA MET A 1 -43.39 73.87 -0.52
C MET A 1 -43.56 72.66 0.35
N ILE A 2 -43.56 71.51 -0.24
CA ILE A 2 -43.84 70.19 0.45
C ILE A 2 -42.55 69.39 0.37
N ASN A 3 -41.96 69.23 1.54
CA ASN A 3 -40.71 68.44 1.70
C ASN A 3 -41.05 67.00 1.89
N ARG A 4 -40.69 66.13 0.93
CA ARG A 4 -40.87 64.71 0.99
C ARG A 4 -39.52 64.09 1.44
N TYR A 5 -39.45 63.66 2.69
CA TYR A 5 -38.35 62.75 3.17
C TYR A 5 -38.67 61.32 2.78
N LEU A 6 -37.82 60.80 1.91
CA LEU A 6 -37.83 59.41 1.50
C LEU A 6 -37.01 58.61 2.53
N PHE A 7 -37.67 57.81 3.35
CA PHE A 7 -37.04 56.91 4.27
C PHE A 7 -36.53 55.67 3.52
N LEU A 8 -35.21 55.54 3.38
CA LEU A 8 -34.53 54.33 2.92
C LEU A 8 -34.32 53.41 4.12
N ILE A 9 -35.03 52.30 4.13
CA ILE A 9 -34.84 51.22 5.11
C ILE A 9 -33.75 50.27 4.57
N PRO A 10 -32.62 50.06 5.27
CA PRO A 10 -31.67 49.06 4.86
C PRO A 10 -32.17 47.68 5.30
N ILE A 11 -32.39 46.78 4.35
CA ILE A 11 -32.66 45.40 4.60
C ILE A 11 -31.33 44.73 4.98
N VAL A 12 -31.16 44.42 6.26
CA VAL A 12 -30.05 43.61 6.75
C VAL A 12 -30.43 42.15 6.56
N ILE A 13 -29.85 41.51 5.55
CA ILE A 13 -29.96 40.07 5.35
C ILE A 13 -28.95 39.38 6.29
N LEU A 14 -29.44 38.84 7.37
CA LEU A 14 -28.70 37.94 8.27
C LEU A 14 -28.52 36.59 7.59
N PHE A 15 -27.39 36.35 6.99
CA PHE A 15 -26.95 35.01 6.62
C PHE A 15 -26.61 34.22 7.89
N GLN A 16 -27.52 33.37 8.34
CA GLN A 16 -27.22 32.38 9.36
C GLN A 16 -26.44 31.22 8.73
N PHE A 17 -25.11 31.25 8.91
CA PHE A 17 -24.28 30.09 8.65
C PHE A 17 -24.55 29.04 9.75
N SER A 18 -25.43 28.10 9.46
CA SER A 18 -25.53 26.84 10.22
C SER A 18 -24.30 26.01 9.96
N CYS A 19 -23.30 26.09 10.82
CA CYS A 19 -22.24 25.09 10.89
C CYS A 19 -22.83 23.80 11.47
N THR A 20 -23.29 22.92 10.62
CA THR A 20 -23.58 21.56 11.00
C THR A 20 -22.25 20.83 11.11
N ASN A 21 -21.74 20.67 12.34
CA ASN A 21 -20.64 19.76 12.63
C ASN A 21 -21.13 18.32 12.41
N GLN A 22 -20.98 17.82 11.21
CA GLN A 22 -21.05 16.38 10.98
C GLN A 22 -19.76 15.77 11.54
N ILE A 23 -19.89 15.11 12.68
CA ILE A 23 -18.87 14.19 13.17
C ILE A 23 -18.92 12.99 12.22
N VAL A 24 -18.10 13.05 11.16
CA VAL A 24 -17.83 11.89 10.33
C VAL A 24 -16.93 10.99 11.14
N SER A 25 -17.52 9.99 11.76
CA SER A 25 -16.79 8.85 12.32
C SER A 25 -16.16 8.10 11.14
N ASN A 26 -14.96 8.52 10.75
CA ASN A 26 -14.14 7.80 9.78
C ASN A 26 -13.61 6.53 10.43
N THR A 27 -14.46 5.52 10.53
CA THR A 27 -13.99 4.14 10.56
C THR A 27 -13.58 3.81 9.12
N SER A 28 -12.43 4.31 8.71
CA SER A 28 -11.86 3.97 7.41
C SER A 28 -11.32 2.55 7.48
N ASN A 29 -12.17 1.57 7.20
CA ASN A 29 -11.70 0.33 6.63
C ASN A 29 -10.91 0.71 5.36
N PRO A 30 -9.69 0.20 5.15
CA PRO A 30 -8.97 0.46 3.93
C PRO A 30 -9.79 -0.07 2.76
N VAL A 31 -10.41 0.86 2.02
CA VAL A 31 -11.12 0.53 0.79
C VAL A 31 -10.06 0.24 -0.25
N ILE A 32 -9.93 -1.03 -0.61
CA ILE A 32 -9.18 -1.45 -1.81
C ILE A 32 -9.99 -0.97 -3.02
N THR A 33 -9.68 0.21 -3.53
CA THR A 33 -10.32 0.74 -4.73
C THR A 33 -9.69 0.05 -5.95
N MET A 34 -10.42 -0.91 -6.49
CA MET A 34 -10.06 -1.66 -7.70
C MET A 34 -10.62 -0.96 -8.94
N GLU A 35 -9.92 0.01 -9.50
CA GLU A 35 -10.09 0.42 -10.89
C GLU A 35 -9.02 -0.28 -11.74
N ASN A 36 -9.41 -1.22 -12.60
CA ASN A 36 -8.58 -2.20 -13.31
C ASN A 36 -7.86 -3.18 -12.38
N SER A 37 -8.66 -4.00 -11.69
CA SER A 37 -8.18 -4.83 -10.59
C SER A 37 -7.32 -5.98 -11.05
N LEU A 38 -6.05 -5.87 -10.76
CA LEU A 38 -5.22 -7.04 -10.68
C LEU A 38 -5.65 -7.86 -9.45
N ASP A 39 -5.87 -9.16 -9.65
CA ASP A 39 -6.23 -10.07 -8.56
C ASP A 39 -5.02 -10.22 -7.62
N LEU A 40 -5.00 -9.45 -6.54
CA LEU A 40 -3.96 -9.51 -5.52
C LEU A 40 -4.34 -10.49 -4.42
N PHE A 41 -3.34 -11.14 -3.84
CA PHE A 41 -3.52 -11.95 -2.65
C PHE A 41 -3.27 -11.10 -1.41
N SER A 42 -4.20 -11.15 -0.48
CA SER A 42 -4.05 -10.49 0.80
C SER A 42 -4.55 -11.35 1.96
N TYR A 43 -4.01 -11.11 3.13
CA TYR A 43 -4.44 -11.72 4.38
C TYR A 43 -4.56 -10.66 5.48
N TYR A 44 -5.27 -11.00 6.53
CA TYR A 44 -5.37 -10.16 7.72
C TYR A 44 -4.68 -10.86 8.88
N ASN A 45 -3.66 -10.22 9.42
CA ASN A 45 -2.97 -10.75 10.59
C ASN A 45 -3.66 -10.26 11.87
N GLU A 46 -4.44 -11.13 12.51
CA GLU A 46 -5.09 -10.82 13.79
C GLU A 46 -4.10 -10.72 14.95
N SER A 47 -2.98 -11.45 14.87
CA SER A 47 -1.97 -11.45 15.92
C SER A 47 -1.08 -10.21 15.82
N ASN A 48 -1.06 -9.41 16.89
CA ASN A 48 -0.16 -8.24 16.97
C ASN A 48 1.33 -8.62 17.10
N ASN A 49 1.66 -9.91 17.14
CA ASN A 49 2.95 -10.38 17.66
C ASN A 49 3.85 -11.10 16.65
N VAL A 50 3.40 -11.38 15.42
CA VAL A 50 4.24 -12.08 14.43
C VAL A 50 4.22 -11.30 13.12
N GLN A 51 5.01 -10.26 13.06
CA GLN A 51 5.38 -9.64 11.79
C GLN A 51 6.69 -10.29 11.35
N LEU A 52 6.70 -10.92 10.17
CA LEU A 52 7.94 -11.40 9.58
C LEU A 52 8.83 -10.17 9.28
N THR A 53 10.02 -10.15 9.86
CA THR A 53 10.93 -8.99 9.81
C THR A 53 12.13 -9.21 8.92
N ALA A 54 12.06 -10.21 8.03
CA ALA A 54 13.12 -10.40 7.05
C ALA A 54 13.16 -9.23 6.06
N LEU A 55 14.35 -8.87 5.64
CA LEU A 55 14.57 -7.96 4.53
C LEU A 55 14.66 -8.79 3.24
N LEU A 56 13.72 -8.58 2.35
CA LEU A 56 13.68 -9.22 1.03
C LEU A 56 14.24 -8.23 0.00
N SER A 57 15.08 -8.69 -0.91
CA SER A 57 15.54 -7.91 -2.06
C SER A 57 14.88 -8.44 -3.32
N GLY A 58 14.48 -7.56 -4.23
CA GLY A 58 13.87 -7.96 -5.49
C GLY A 58 13.17 -6.81 -6.19
N LYS A 59 12.35 -7.14 -7.18
CA LYS A 59 11.53 -6.21 -7.94
C LYS A 59 10.15 -6.78 -8.19
N PHE A 60 9.18 -5.91 -8.38
CA PHE A 60 7.85 -6.30 -8.83
C PHE A 60 7.82 -6.38 -10.35
N ILE A 61 7.27 -7.47 -10.86
CA ILE A 61 7.08 -7.66 -12.31
C ILE A 61 5.67 -8.15 -12.60
N MET A 62 5.20 -7.88 -13.81
CA MET A 62 4.00 -8.50 -14.37
C MET A 62 4.41 -9.61 -15.33
N LYS A 63 3.95 -10.84 -15.07
CA LYS A 63 4.19 -11.99 -15.94
C LYS A 63 2.92 -12.83 -16.05
N ASN A 64 2.46 -13.05 -17.28
CA ASN A 64 1.25 -13.83 -17.56
C ASN A 64 -0.01 -13.35 -16.81
N GLY A 65 -0.15 -12.03 -16.60
CA GLY A 65 -1.26 -11.45 -15.84
C GLY A 65 -1.12 -11.56 -14.31
N CYS A 66 0.02 -12.01 -13.81
CA CYS A 66 0.30 -12.13 -12.38
C CYS A 66 1.31 -11.07 -11.94
N LEU A 67 1.03 -10.40 -10.80
CA LEU A 67 2.05 -9.65 -10.09
C LEU A 67 2.96 -10.63 -9.35
N LEU A 68 4.25 -10.53 -9.59
CA LEU A 68 5.26 -11.36 -8.95
C LEU A 68 6.33 -10.48 -8.30
N PHE A 69 7.02 -11.00 -7.30
CA PHE A 69 8.13 -10.36 -6.61
C PHE A 69 9.33 -11.32 -6.57
N GLY A 70 10.52 -10.78 -6.77
CA GLY A 70 11.77 -11.57 -6.73
C GLY A 70 12.85 -10.95 -7.62
N ASP A 71 13.80 -11.76 -7.97
CA ASP A 71 14.98 -11.44 -8.79
C ASP A 71 15.17 -12.48 -9.90
N GLU A 72 16.35 -12.50 -10.50
CA GLU A 72 16.71 -13.43 -11.58
C GLU A 72 16.73 -14.89 -11.13
N ASP A 73 16.94 -15.14 -9.83
CA ASP A 73 16.99 -16.48 -9.25
C ASP A 73 15.58 -17.07 -9.04
N GLY A 74 14.57 -16.22 -8.98
CA GLY A 74 13.19 -16.69 -8.92
C GLY A 74 12.16 -15.62 -8.57
N TYR A 75 10.99 -15.78 -9.14
CA TYR A 75 9.81 -14.93 -8.90
C TYR A 75 8.73 -15.71 -8.19
N ILE A 76 8.15 -15.11 -7.16
CA ILE A 76 7.11 -15.68 -6.33
C ILE A 76 5.94 -14.73 -6.17
N THR A 77 4.82 -15.24 -5.73
CA THR A 77 3.63 -14.43 -5.48
C THR A 77 3.82 -13.55 -4.25
N PRO A 78 3.68 -12.22 -4.35
CA PRO A 78 3.57 -11.35 -3.19
C PRO A 78 2.16 -11.48 -2.58
N VAL A 79 2.11 -11.55 -1.25
CA VAL A 79 0.89 -11.59 -0.45
C VAL A 79 0.96 -10.45 0.57
N PHE A 80 -0.07 -9.62 0.62
CA PHE A 80 -0.03 -8.38 1.39
C PHE A 80 -0.83 -8.48 2.69
N ASP A 81 -0.27 -7.98 3.79
CA ASP A 81 -1.00 -7.85 5.05
C ASP A 81 -1.86 -6.59 5.02
N THR A 82 -3.18 -6.75 4.95
CA THR A 82 -4.13 -5.64 4.88
C THR A 82 -4.23 -4.83 6.16
N LYS A 83 -3.81 -5.36 7.30
CA LYS A 83 -3.74 -4.62 8.56
C LYS A 83 -2.56 -3.64 8.58
N ALA A 84 -1.42 -4.07 8.03
CA ALA A 84 -0.19 -3.30 8.04
C ALA A 84 0.00 -2.44 6.79
N SER A 85 -0.75 -2.71 5.72
CA SER A 85 -0.44 -2.19 4.40
C SER A 85 -1.69 -1.79 3.61
N ASN A 86 -1.63 -0.60 3.02
CA ASN A 86 -2.55 -0.19 1.97
C ASN A 86 -1.85 -0.42 0.62
N ILE A 87 -2.40 -1.32 -0.19
CA ILE A 87 -1.82 -1.72 -1.48
C ILE A 87 -2.70 -1.27 -2.65
N LYS A 88 -2.06 -0.69 -3.65
CA LYS A 88 -2.68 -0.41 -4.95
C LYS A 88 -1.70 -0.78 -6.05
N VAL A 89 -2.19 -1.38 -7.12
CA VAL A 89 -1.43 -1.61 -8.34
C VAL A 89 -2.08 -0.82 -9.46
N ASP A 90 -1.31 0.07 -10.05
CA ASP A 90 -1.68 0.86 -11.21
C ASP A 90 -1.05 0.22 -12.44
N LEU A 91 -1.86 -0.41 -13.27
CA LEU A 91 -1.40 -1.10 -14.47
C LEU A 91 -1.04 -0.14 -15.60
N ASP A 92 -1.64 1.04 -15.65
CA ASP A 92 -1.38 2.03 -16.70
C ASP A 92 -0.01 2.67 -16.49
N SER A 93 0.30 3.06 -15.26
CA SER A 93 1.62 3.58 -14.89
C SER A 93 2.64 2.48 -14.55
N LYS A 94 2.24 1.21 -14.55
CA LYS A 94 3.06 0.05 -14.16
C LYS A 94 3.72 0.25 -12.79
N THR A 95 2.93 0.59 -11.80
CA THR A 95 3.43 0.98 -10.48
C THR A 95 2.73 0.20 -9.37
N VAL A 96 3.50 -0.29 -8.41
CA VAL A 96 2.99 -0.80 -7.12
C VAL A 96 3.05 0.34 -6.11
N ILE A 97 1.94 0.61 -5.45
CA ILE A 97 1.87 1.62 -4.38
C ILE A 97 1.57 0.87 -3.08
N LEU A 98 2.49 0.94 -2.13
CA LEU A 98 2.34 0.35 -0.81
C LEU A 98 2.54 1.43 0.25
N ASN A 99 1.54 1.72 1.07
CA ASN A 99 1.58 2.74 2.13
C ASN A 99 1.97 4.12 1.63
N ALA A 100 1.84 4.65 0.58
CA ALA A 100 2.32 5.89 -0.02
C ALA A 100 3.69 5.81 -0.72
N THR A 101 4.37 4.67 -0.67
CA THR A 101 5.56 4.45 -1.49
C THR A 101 5.15 3.90 -2.84
N ALA A 102 5.43 4.65 -3.91
CA ALA A 102 5.15 4.25 -5.29
C ALA A 102 6.42 3.69 -5.93
N VAL A 103 6.35 2.45 -6.43
CA VAL A 103 7.48 1.74 -7.03
C VAL A 103 7.09 1.31 -8.44
N PRO A 104 7.76 1.82 -9.49
CA PRO A 104 7.59 1.33 -10.84
C PRO A 104 7.97 -0.17 -10.93
N PHE A 105 7.29 -0.92 -11.82
CA PHE A 105 7.71 -2.29 -12.10
C PHE A 105 9.16 -2.31 -12.57
N ASP A 106 9.82 -3.44 -12.38
CA ASP A 106 11.25 -3.67 -12.68
C ASP A 106 12.25 -2.80 -11.88
N THR A 107 11.76 -2.01 -10.89
CA THR A 107 12.62 -1.25 -9.98
C THR A 107 13.05 -2.12 -8.81
N GLU A 108 14.33 -2.18 -8.51
CA GLU A 108 14.86 -2.89 -7.34
C GLU A 108 14.43 -2.22 -6.04
N VAL A 109 13.94 -3.03 -5.12
CA VAL A 109 13.49 -2.59 -3.80
C VAL A 109 13.99 -3.52 -2.70
N TYR A 110 14.04 -2.97 -1.50
CA TYR A 110 13.96 -3.77 -0.28
C TYR A 110 12.51 -3.81 0.18
N ALA A 111 12.06 -5.02 0.54
CA ALA A 111 10.74 -5.25 1.10
C ALA A 111 10.85 -5.85 2.49
N GLY A 112 10.15 -5.26 3.44
CA GLY A 112 9.97 -5.86 4.76
C GLY A 112 8.91 -6.94 4.69
N GLY A 113 9.23 -8.14 5.21
CA GLY A 113 8.32 -9.26 5.12
C GLY A 113 8.98 -10.58 5.43
N GLY A 114 8.68 -11.61 4.64
CA GLY A 114 9.28 -12.93 4.77
C GLY A 114 8.76 -13.91 3.73
N PHE A 115 9.46 -15.02 3.60
CA PHE A 115 9.01 -16.12 2.76
C PHE A 115 8.27 -17.16 3.60
N ILE A 116 7.13 -17.62 3.10
CA ILE A 116 6.40 -18.73 3.71
C ILE A 116 5.94 -19.70 2.62
N ASP A 117 5.81 -20.96 2.99
CA ASP A 117 5.19 -21.95 2.11
C ASP A 117 3.69 -21.70 2.00
N LYS A 118 3.12 -21.90 0.82
CA LYS A 118 1.68 -21.76 0.56
C LYS A 118 0.80 -22.47 1.59
N LYS A 119 1.20 -23.66 2.02
CA LYS A 119 0.48 -24.47 3.02
C LYS A 119 0.39 -23.83 4.42
N ASN A 120 1.27 -22.86 4.70
CA ASN A 120 1.36 -22.14 5.98
C ASN A 120 0.76 -20.73 5.89
N LEU A 121 0.16 -20.36 4.73
CA LEU A 121 -0.53 -19.08 4.58
C LEU A 121 -1.71 -19.01 5.56
N PRO A 122 -1.87 -17.87 6.25
CA PRO A 122 -3.11 -17.60 6.94
C PRO A 122 -4.28 -17.55 5.94
N PRO A 123 -5.53 -17.67 6.40
CA PRO A 123 -6.68 -17.51 5.53
C PRO A 123 -6.61 -16.21 4.73
N LEU A 124 -6.71 -16.33 3.41
CA LEU A 124 -6.67 -15.18 2.52
C LEU A 124 -7.99 -14.41 2.61
N GLN A 125 -7.91 -13.09 2.67
CA GLN A 125 -9.07 -12.19 2.57
C GLN A 125 -9.47 -11.97 1.13
N THR A 126 -8.49 -11.78 0.26
CA THR A 126 -8.69 -11.71 -1.18
C THR A 126 -7.93 -12.85 -1.83
N THR A 127 -8.63 -13.60 -2.65
CA THR A 127 -8.05 -14.64 -3.48
C THR A 127 -7.89 -14.09 -4.88
N GLY A 128 -6.65 -13.78 -5.25
CA GLY A 128 -6.31 -13.50 -6.62
C GLY A 128 -6.51 -14.74 -7.51
N ASN A 129 -6.07 -14.62 -8.75
CA ASN A 129 -6.08 -15.76 -9.66
C ASN A 129 -5.19 -16.87 -9.11
N GLU A 130 -5.78 -18.03 -8.76
CA GLU A 130 -5.03 -19.17 -8.17
C GLU A 130 -3.85 -19.63 -9.03
N LYS A 131 -3.91 -19.43 -10.36
CA LYS A 131 -2.78 -19.71 -11.25
C LYS A 131 -1.55 -18.84 -10.98
N CYS A 132 -1.73 -17.72 -10.30
CA CYS A 132 -0.64 -16.84 -9.88
C CYS A 132 0.00 -17.27 -8.56
N LEU A 133 -0.64 -18.14 -7.78
CA LEU A 133 -0.19 -18.51 -6.46
C LEU A 133 0.89 -19.60 -6.54
N THR A 134 2.13 -19.22 -6.27
CA THR A 134 3.30 -20.09 -6.23
C THR A 134 3.33 -20.92 -4.93
N ASP A 135 4.09 -22.03 -4.92
CA ASP A 135 4.21 -22.91 -3.73
C ASP A 135 4.87 -22.22 -2.54
N ARG A 136 5.73 -21.22 -2.83
CA ARG A 136 6.33 -20.32 -1.87
C ARG A 136 5.88 -18.91 -2.18
N VAL A 137 5.57 -18.10 -1.18
CA VAL A 137 5.10 -16.73 -1.33
C VAL A 137 5.93 -15.76 -0.51
N ALA A 138 5.96 -14.48 -0.93
CA ALA A 138 6.52 -13.39 -0.14
C ALA A 138 5.39 -12.64 0.56
N THR A 139 5.35 -12.67 1.89
CA THR A 139 4.52 -11.74 2.64
C THR A 139 5.22 -10.38 2.66
N ILE A 140 4.53 -9.32 2.28
CA ILE A 140 5.11 -7.97 2.16
C ILE A 140 4.24 -6.98 2.92
N HIS A 141 4.85 -6.18 3.81
CA HIS A 141 4.18 -5.12 4.57
C HIS A 141 4.83 -3.74 4.41
N SER A 142 6.03 -3.66 3.86
CA SER A 142 6.71 -2.40 3.56
C SER A 142 7.62 -2.55 2.35
N ILE A 143 7.86 -1.45 1.63
CA ILE A 143 8.81 -1.39 0.51
C ILE A 143 9.61 -0.10 0.57
N GLU A 144 10.86 -0.18 0.14
CA GLU A 144 11.77 0.95 0.00
C GLU A 144 12.57 0.79 -1.30
N ILE A 145 12.62 1.85 -2.11
CA ILE A 145 13.39 1.82 -3.36
C ILE A 145 14.88 1.72 -3.04
N LEU A 146 15.56 0.78 -3.68
CA LEU A 146 16.97 0.55 -3.48
C LEU A 146 17.81 1.63 -4.17
N THR A 147 18.14 2.68 -3.42
CA THR A 147 19.06 3.72 -3.89
C THR A 147 20.53 3.28 -3.73
N PRO A 148 21.47 3.87 -4.49
CA PRO A 148 22.91 3.58 -4.31
C PRO A 148 23.40 3.86 -2.87
N GLU A 149 22.82 4.87 -2.20
CA GLU A 149 23.14 5.21 -0.81
C GLU A 149 22.65 4.12 0.14
N LEU A 150 21.41 3.68 -0.05
CA LEU A 150 20.80 2.62 0.75
C LEU A 150 21.58 1.30 0.56
N ARG A 151 21.92 0.96 -0.68
CA ARG A 151 22.74 -0.22 -0.99
C ARG A 151 24.08 -0.16 -0.26
N ARG A 152 24.78 0.97 -0.29
CA ARG A 152 26.06 1.13 0.43
C ARG A 152 25.89 0.95 1.93
N LYS A 153 24.86 1.54 2.52
CA LYS A 153 24.57 1.40 3.95
C LYS A 153 24.40 -0.06 4.35
N PHE A 154 23.62 -0.83 3.62
CA PHE A 154 23.42 -2.24 3.92
C PHE A 154 24.65 -3.10 3.69
N LEU A 155 25.48 -2.80 2.68
CA LEU A 155 26.73 -3.52 2.46
C LEU A 155 27.74 -3.24 3.59
N LEU A 156 27.85 -2.00 4.05
CA LEU A 156 28.73 -1.65 5.18
C LEU A 156 28.27 -2.33 6.47
N ASP A 157 26.96 -2.33 6.76
CA ASP A 157 26.40 -3.00 7.94
C ASP A 157 26.58 -4.53 7.87
N TRP A 158 26.75 -5.11 6.68
CA TRP A 158 26.99 -6.55 6.50
C TRP A 158 28.45 -6.91 6.67
N ASP A 159 29.37 -6.08 6.17
CA ASP A 159 30.80 -6.33 6.24
C ASP A 159 31.36 -6.13 7.66
N ASP A 160 30.73 -5.26 8.48
CA ASP A 160 31.12 -4.98 9.87
C ASP A 160 30.64 -6.04 10.87
N LYS A 161 29.82 -7.02 10.46
CA LYS A 161 29.41 -8.10 11.35
C LYS A 161 30.53 -9.14 11.48
N PRO A 162 30.87 -9.58 12.72
CA PRO A 162 31.83 -10.65 12.91
C PRO A 162 31.34 -11.90 12.16
N LYS A 163 32.15 -12.36 11.22
CA LYS A 163 31.88 -13.63 10.52
C LYS A 163 31.91 -14.78 11.56
N PRO A 164 30.91 -15.68 11.50
CA PRO A 164 30.81 -16.82 12.43
C PRO A 164 32.04 -17.73 12.38
#